data_4c816096a07e5c312dafcc2b3daf7546
#
_entry.id   4c816096a07e5c312dafcc2b3daf7546
#
_cell.length_a   1.000
_cell.length_b   1.000
_cell.length_c   1.000
_cell.angle_alpha   90.00
_cell.angle_beta   90.00
_cell.angle_gamma   90.00
#
_symmetry.space_group_name_H-M   'P 1'
#
loop_
_entity.id
_entity.type
_entity.pdbx_description
1 polymer ?
#
loop_
_entity_poly.entity_id
_entity_poly.type
_entity_poly.pdbx_seq_one_letter_code
_entity_poly.pdbx_strand_id
1 'polypeptide(L)'
;MLNRIKKTFFGLLLVVTSISQVMANTVIQGYIYVNKPIISSVIIRDANNKFLKTITDSEGFYQQDVSELTPPLIVFSNENSLARTADSNQTCNGNCLVSYVHSLAKDRQNTVNINPLTDFLASELAKQVNLLGPEEFVNNQLPFLIDDAALSNAYKKFHLLFDNALPQVGIIAKSFDPVTTVNQDINQLLNVMLFNRGYDSSTGKVSGTVLFDMRLIPISQDSPFNYSQAVKQQEKNINAKQRIFILGDSTASNYDKKVYPRMGWGQVFDRFINDKADIVVINGAQSGRSSRSFKTEGWFHLMKPFMKKGDYMIIAFGHNDEKCDGSNPKRGKVDVANLCTYPNDDNNQKQYPSNQKNMSFQASLENYLAVAKELDMTPILMTPVTRYKDHNNKIAYQDQNKNPVSHLHYTTNKPGFAYWGDYSNTIKHTAKVNQVTLIDLESLSIDFANQHKDDWQSYWLVVDPNDPKYPYYKKQSSGVIGNPDATHFQEKGALAIAEIIAIAISNHPDIKQDIVDLNKIRQ
;
A
#
# COMPACT_ATOMS: atom_id res chain seq x y z
N MET A 1 -18.04 33.80 -104.00
CA MET A 1 -18.06 32.51 -103.38
C MET A 1 -17.70 32.76 -101.90
N LEU A 2 -18.70 32.63 -101.05
CA LEU A 2 -18.63 32.99 -99.59
C LEU A 2 -18.17 31.80 -98.77
N ASN A 3 -17.07 32.02 -98.02
CA ASN A 3 -16.69 31.10 -96.95
C ASN A 3 -17.17 31.65 -95.59
N ARG A 4 -18.10 30.91 -94.99
CA ARG A 4 -18.53 31.19 -93.63
C ARG A 4 -17.54 30.60 -92.60
N ILE A 5 -17.00 31.48 -91.79
CA ILE A 5 -16.20 31.09 -90.63
C ILE A 5 -17.15 30.86 -89.44
N LYS A 6 -17.24 29.62 -88.93
CA LYS A 6 -17.88 29.29 -87.63
C LYS A 6 -16.94 29.55 -86.50
N LYS A 7 -17.25 30.50 -85.62
CA LYS A 7 -16.56 30.70 -84.35
C LYS A 7 -17.13 29.70 -83.32
N THR A 8 -16.34 28.78 -82.87
CA THR A 8 -16.64 27.87 -81.76
C THR A 8 -16.19 28.55 -80.46
N PHE A 9 -17.13 28.89 -79.60
CA PHE A 9 -16.87 29.36 -78.23
C PHE A 9 -16.58 28.15 -77.34
N PHE A 10 -15.36 28.02 -76.83
CA PHE A 10 -14.99 27.07 -75.80
C PHE A 10 -15.27 27.74 -74.43
N GLY A 11 -16.37 27.37 -73.78
CA GLY A 11 -16.66 27.76 -72.43
C GLY A 11 -15.81 26.94 -71.45
N LEU A 12 -14.83 27.59 -70.82
CA LEU A 12 -14.02 26.98 -69.73
C LEU A 12 -14.87 26.94 -68.46
N LEU A 13 -15.40 25.79 -68.13
CA LEU A 13 -16.10 25.55 -66.86
C LEU A 13 -15.08 25.39 -65.75
N LEU A 14 -14.83 26.45 -64.97
CA LEU A 14 -14.02 26.37 -63.73
C LEU A 14 -14.86 25.60 -62.68
N VAL A 15 -14.56 24.32 -62.51
CA VAL A 15 -15.01 23.54 -61.34
C VAL A 15 -14.14 23.94 -60.15
N VAL A 16 -14.65 24.83 -59.33
CA VAL A 16 -14.07 25.12 -58.02
C VAL A 16 -14.42 23.95 -57.12
N THR A 17 -13.55 22.95 -57.04
CA THR A 17 -13.63 21.93 -55.96
C THR A 17 -13.21 22.62 -54.67
N SER A 18 -14.18 23.00 -53.88
CA SER A 18 -13.95 23.33 -52.48
C SER A 18 -13.47 22.05 -51.77
N ILE A 19 -12.18 21.92 -51.60
CA ILE A 19 -11.57 20.96 -50.68
C ILE A 19 -11.96 21.48 -49.29
N SER A 20 -13.05 20.99 -48.75
CA SER A 20 -13.27 21.09 -47.31
C SER A 20 -12.12 20.34 -46.66
N GLN A 21 -11.14 21.09 -46.12
CA GLN A 21 -10.22 20.52 -45.16
C GLN A 21 -11.06 19.98 -44.00
N VAL A 22 -11.20 18.66 -43.97
CA VAL A 22 -11.68 18.01 -42.77
C VAL A 22 -10.59 18.31 -41.75
N MET A 23 -10.86 19.27 -40.87
CA MET A 23 -9.99 19.55 -39.74
C MET A 23 -9.91 18.26 -38.93
N ALA A 24 -8.75 17.65 -38.89
CA ALA A 24 -8.57 16.44 -38.10
C ALA A 24 -8.72 16.83 -36.63
N ASN A 25 -9.55 16.10 -35.88
CA ASN A 25 -9.75 16.38 -34.47
C ASN A 25 -8.53 15.96 -33.66
N THR A 26 -8.25 16.69 -32.57
CA THR A 26 -7.28 16.25 -31.56
C THR A 26 -7.97 15.26 -30.63
N VAL A 27 -7.55 14.02 -30.71
CA VAL A 27 -8.19 12.91 -29.96
C VAL A 27 -7.18 12.31 -28.99
N ILE A 28 -7.63 12.01 -27.79
CA ILE A 28 -6.92 11.10 -26.90
C ILE A 28 -7.58 9.73 -26.93
N GLN A 29 -6.75 8.69 -26.85
CA GLN A 29 -7.19 7.30 -26.73
C GLN A 29 -6.22 6.54 -25.83
N GLY A 30 -6.68 5.49 -25.15
CA GLY A 30 -5.82 4.71 -24.28
C GLY A 30 -6.57 3.59 -23.59
N TYR A 31 -5.85 2.93 -22.69
CA TYR A 31 -6.37 1.82 -21.93
C TYR A 31 -6.30 2.10 -20.44
N ILE A 32 -7.30 1.62 -19.70
CA ILE A 32 -7.22 1.49 -18.25
C ILE A 32 -6.93 0.04 -17.92
N TYR A 33 -5.77 -0.18 -17.28
CA TYR A 33 -5.32 -1.52 -16.94
C TYR A 33 -4.61 -1.52 -15.58
N VAL A 34 -4.95 -2.51 -14.75
CA VAL A 34 -4.26 -2.78 -13.48
C VAL A 34 -3.58 -4.15 -13.56
N ASN A 35 -4.29 -5.20 -13.28
CA ASN A 35 -3.94 -6.61 -13.55
C ASN A 35 -4.95 -7.24 -14.54
N LYS A 36 -5.90 -6.46 -14.98
CA LYS A 36 -6.93 -6.76 -15.99
C LYS A 36 -7.47 -5.44 -16.54
N PRO A 37 -8.15 -5.47 -17.70
CA PRO A 37 -8.89 -4.33 -18.20
C PRO A 37 -9.92 -3.83 -17.18
N ILE A 38 -10.09 -2.51 -17.09
CA ILE A 38 -11.02 -1.88 -16.14
C ILE A 38 -12.10 -1.13 -16.90
N ILE A 39 -13.37 -1.47 -16.61
CA ILE A 39 -14.53 -0.70 -17.08
C ILE A 39 -14.78 0.43 -16.08
N SER A 40 -14.57 1.66 -16.52
CA SER A 40 -14.63 2.85 -15.65
C SER A 40 -15.02 4.10 -16.43
N SER A 41 -15.49 5.12 -15.73
CA SER A 41 -15.53 6.47 -16.28
C SER A 41 -14.13 7.03 -16.38
N VAL A 42 -13.85 7.73 -17.48
CA VAL A 42 -12.62 8.52 -17.69
C VAL A 42 -13.00 9.98 -17.68
N ILE A 43 -12.40 10.73 -16.80
CA ILE A 43 -12.59 12.18 -16.67
C ILE A 43 -11.33 12.87 -17.14
N ILE A 44 -11.47 13.88 -17.99
CA ILE A 44 -10.41 14.65 -18.57
C ILE A 44 -10.61 16.09 -18.14
N ARG A 45 -9.63 16.65 -17.45
CA ARG A 45 -9.64 18.05 -17.01
C ARG A 45 -8.48 18.81 -17.66
N ASP A 46 -8.76 20.00 -18.16
CA ASP A 46 -7.78 20.87 -18.78
C ASP A 46 -7.24 21.97 -17.85
N ALA A 47 -6.28 22.75 -18.35
CA ALA A 47 -5.68 23.88 -17.64
C ALA A 47 -6.68 24.99 -17.26
N ASN A 48 -7.79 25.10 -17.97
CA ASN A 48 -8.85 26.08 -17.74
C ASN A 48 -9.98 25.52 -16.84
N ASN A 49 -9.77 24.33 -16.26
CA ASN A 49 -10.75 23.63 -15.44
C ASN A 49 -12.00 23.18 -16.21
N LYS A 50 -11.90 23.01 -17.54
CA LYS A 50 -12.93 22.41 -18.38
C LYS A 50 -12.84 20.89 -18.27
N PHE A 51 -14.00 20.23 -18.28
CA PHE A 51 -14.09 18.77 -18.10
C PHE A 51 -14.78 18.11 -19.28
N LEU A 52 -14.24 16.96 -19.67
CA LEU A 52 -14.91 16.00 -20.54
C LEU A 52 -14.98 14.65 -19.82
N LYS A 53 -15.97 13.84 -20.23
CA LYS A 53 -16.18 12.51 -19.67
C LYS A 53 -16.45 11.50 -20.77
N THR A 54 -15.79 10.36 -20.70
CA THR A 54 -16.08 9.18 -21.52
C THR A 54 -16.10 7.92 -20.65
N ILE A 55 -16.33 6.76 -21.24
CA ILE A 55 -16.38 5.46 -20.53
C ILE A 55 -15.55 4.48 -21.33
N THR A 56 -14.82 3.60 -20.65
CA THR A 56 -14.08 2.49 -21.29
C THR A 56 -15.04 1.39 -21.77
N ASP A 57 -14.63 0.66 -22.79
CA ASP A 57 -15.26 -0.59 -23.22
C ASP A 57 -14.83 -1.79 -22.33
N SER A 58 -15.22 -3.02 -22.74
CA SER A 58 -14.89 -4.26 -22.04
C SER A 58 -13.38 -4.58 -22.00
N GLU A 59 -12.63 -4.06 -22.96
CA GLU A 59 -11.18 -4.21 -23.06
C GLU A 59 -10.43 -3.10 -22.34
N GLY A 60 -11.15 -2.22 -21.63
CA GLY A 60 -10.58 -1.07 -20.92
C GLY A 60 -10.16 0.08 -21.86
N PHE A 61 -10.52 0.02 -23.14
CA PHE A 61 -10.19 1.06 -24.12
C PHE A 61 -11.15 2.22 -24.03
N TYR A 62 -10.63 3.44 -24.18
CA TYR A 62 -11.43 4.66 -24.32
C TYR A 62 -10.88 5.57 -25.43
N GLN A 63 -11.73 6.40 -25.94
CA GLN A 63 -11.40 7.45 -26.90
C GLN A 63 -12.27 8.67 -26.66
N GLN A 64 -11.67 9.88 -26.79
CA GLN A 64 -12.38 11.14 -26.60
C GLN A 64 -11.77 12.24 -27.47
N ASP A 65 -12.61 13.00 -28.17
CA ASP A 65 -12.23 14.25 -28.82
C ASP A 65 -11.95 15.32 -27.75
N VAL A 66 -10.78 15.89 -27.78
CA VAL A 66 -10.29 16.91 -26.85
C VAL A 66 -9.87 18.20 -27.54
N SER A 67 -10.32 18.41 -28.79
CA SER A 67 -9.96 19.58 -29.60
C SER A 67 -10.26 20.92 -28.91
N GLU A 68 -11.23 20.92 -28.02
CA GLU A 68 -11.66 22.10 -27.26
C GLU A 68 -10.95 22.28 -25.90
N LEU A 69 -10.04 21.36 -25.53
CA LEU A 69 -9.31 21.42 -24.28
C LEU A 69 -7.92 22.03 -24.46
N THR A 70 -7.44 22.68 -23.42
CA THR A 70 -6.13 23.33 -23.39
C THR A 70 -5.16 22.53 -22.49
N PRO A 71 -4.10 21.91 -23.03
CA PRO A 71 -3.07 21.26 -22.22
C PRO A 71 -2.40 22.22 -21.22
N PRO A 72 -1.83 21.70 -20.10
CA PRO A 72 -1.75 20.28 -19.76
C PRO A 72 -3.11 19.70 -19.35
N LEU A 73 -3.25 18.37 -19.52
CA LEU A 73 -4.45 17.66 -19.10
C LEU A 73 -4.17 16.74 -17.92
N ILE A 74 -5.15 16.59 -17.05
CA ILE A 74 -5.23 15.53 -16.05
C ILE A 74 -6.32 14.56 -16.50
N VAL A 75 -5.94 13.30 -16.71
CA VAL A 75 -6.85 12.25 -17.15
C VAL A 75 -6.91 11.20 -16.04
N PHE A 76 -8.10 10.91 -15.53
CA PHE A 76 -8.23 9.99 -14.42
C PHE A 76 -9.46 9.10 -14.51
N SER A 77 -9.32 7.89 -13.96
CA SER A 77 -10.42 6.93 -13.81
C SER A 77 -11.05 7.08 -12.44
N ASN A 78 -12.36 6.78 -12.34
CA ASN A 78 -13.05 6.72 -11.07
C ASN A 78 -13.93 5.45 -11.03
N GLU A 79 -13.45 4.42 -10.33
CA GLU A 79 -14.13 3.11 -10.26
C GLU A 79 -15.53 3.17 -9.64
N ASN A 80 -15.78 4.13 -8.75
CA ASN A 80 -17.08 4.28 -8.08
C ASN A 80 -18.14 4.97 -8.94
N SER A 81 -17.83 5.35 -10.16
CA SER A 81 -18.70 6.21 -11.00
C SER A 81 -19.47 5.48 -12.09
N LEU A 82 -19.70 4.19 -11.99
CA LEU A 82 -20.67 3.49 -12.85
C LEU A 82 -22.11 3.97 -12.60
N ALA A 83 -22.36 4.72 -11.53
CA ALA A 83 -23.63 5.43 -11.33
C ALA A 83 -23.74 6.60 -12.31
N ARG A 84 -24.71 6.53 -13.20
CA ARG A 84 -24.97 7.46 -14.32
C ARG A 84 -25.46 8.86 -13.91
N THR A 85 -25.22 9.34 -12.70
CA THR A 85 -25.64 10.69 -12.26
C THR A 85 -24.51 11.69 -12.47
N ALA A 86 -24.81 12.72 -13.25
CA ALA A 86 -23.86 13.64 -13.88
C ALA A 86 -23.08 14.58 -12.92
N ASP A 87 -23.41 14.68 -11.64
CA ASP A 87 -23.00 15.83 -10.83
C ASP A 87 -21.98 15.57 -9.70
N SER A 88 -21.51 14.33 -9.47
CA SER A 88 -20.70 14.05 -8.27
C SER A 88 -19.25 13.61 -8.51
N ASN A 89 -18.74 13.58 -9.75
CA ASN A 89 -17.56 12.77 -10.09
C ASN A 89 -16.38 13.52 -10.71
N GLN A 90 -16.26 14.82 -10.49
CA GLN A 90 -15.11 15.62 -10.95
C GLN A 90 -13.92 15.60 -9.98
N THR A 91 -14.04 14.87 -8.89
CA THR A 91 -13.01 14.76 -7.84
C THR A 91 -12.52 13.32 -7.70
N CYS A 92 -11.25 13.18 -7.35
CA CYS A 92 -10.65 11.91 -6.96
C CYS A 92 -10.83 11.72 -5.45
N ASN A 93 -11.54 10.69 -5.05
CA ASN A 93 -11.81 10.35 -3.64
C ASN A 93 -11.23 8.98 -3.30
N GLY A 94 -9.91 8.86 -3.31
CA GLY A 94 -9.19 7.68 -2.83
C GLY A 94 -8.94 6.55 -3.84
N ASN A 95 -9.86 6.31 -4.80
CA ASN A 95 -9.82 5.14 -5.70
C ASN A 95 -9.68 5.49 -7.19
N CYS A 96 -9.07 6.61 -7.52
CA CYS A 96 -8.80 6.97 -8.91
C CYS A 96 -7.37 6.61 -9.31
N LEU A 97 -7.16 6.25 -10.58
CA LEU A 97 -5.85 6.21 -11.21
C LEU A 97 -5.69 7.43 -12.09
N VAL A 98 -4.51 8.01 -12.12
CA VAL A 98 -4.25 9.32 -12.73
C VAL A 98 -3.14 9.23 -13.79
N SER A 99 -3.33 9.96 -14.88
CA SER A 99 -2.30 10.27 -15.88
C SER A 99 -2.21 11.78 -16.06
N TYR A 100 -1.00 12.28 -16.21
CA TYR A 100 -0.71 13.68 -16.53
C TYR A 100 -0.22 13.78 -17.97
N VAL A 101 -0.80 14.70 -18.74
CA VAL A 101 -0.46 14.94 -20.14
C VAL A 101 0.01 16.38 -20.29
N HIS A 102 1.31 16.56 -20.42
CA HIS A 102 1.92 17.90 -20.50
C HIS A 102 1.54 18.64 -21.78
N SER A 103 1.53 17.94 -22.92
CA SER A 103 1.20 18.49 -24.23
C SER A 103 0.52 17.45 -25.12
N LEU A 104 -0.15 17.90 -26.17
CA LEU A 104 -0.81 17.07 -27.17
C LEU A 104 -0.34 17.47 -28.58
N ALA A 105 -0.18 16.48 -29.44
CA ALA A 105 -0.05 16.72 -30.87
C ALA A 105 -1.44 17.10 -31.42
N LYS A 106 -1.54 18.33 -31.95
CA LYS A 106 -2.79 18.84 -32.53
C LYS A 106 -3.18 18.07 -33.79
N ASP A 107 -4.48 17.96 -34.02
CA ASP A 107 -5.08 17.33 -35.20
C ASP A 107 -4.61 15.88 -35.40
N ARG A 108 -4.38 15.16 -34.30
CA ARG A 108 -3.89 13.77 -34.28
C ARG A 108 -4.51 12.97 -33.15
N GLN A 109 -4.36 11.66 -33.27
CA GLN A 109 -4.58 10.74 -32.15
C GLN A 109 -3.34 10.76 -31.23
N ASN A 110 -3.61 10.93 -29.94
CA ASN A 110 -2.61 10.90 -28.87
C ASN A 110 -2.93 9.74 -27.93
N THR A 111 -1.96 8.95 -27.60
CA THR A 111 -2.15 7.87 -26.60
C THR A 111 -2.03 8.44 -25.19
N VAL A 112 -2.96 8.07 -24.32
CA VAL A 112 -2.98 8.41 -22.90
C VAL A 112 -3.47 7.19 -22.12
N ASN A 113 -2.58 6.38 -21.60
CA ASN A 113 -2.92 5.23 -20.76
C ASN A 113 -3.15 5.65 -19.32
N ILE A 114 -3.93 4.86 -18.58
CA ILE A 114 -4.18 5.01 -17.15
C ILE A 114 -3.90 3.66 -16.48
N ASN A 115 -2.87 3.63 -15.63
CA ASN A 115 -2.45 2.42 -14.94
C ASN A 115 -1.65 2.78 -13.66
N PRO A 116 -1.25 1.82 -12.81
CA PRO A 116 -0.45 2.09 -11.61
C PRO A 116 0.87 2.82 -11.85
N LEU A 117 1.50 2.67 -13.02
CA LEU A 117 2.75 3.36 -13.33
C LEU A 117 2.51 4.82 -13.70
N THR A 118 1.43 5.13 -14.45
CA THR A 118 1.06 6.53 -14.73
C THR A 118 0.63 7.26 -13.46
N ASP A 119 -0.06 6.56 -12.57
CA ASP A 119 -0.49 7.07 -11.28
C ASP A 119 0.70 7.31 -10.32
N PHE A 120 1.71 6.42 -10.34
CA PHE A 120 2.96 6.64 -9.63
C PHE A 120 3.69 7.88 -10.17
N LEU A 121 3.75 8.05 -11.49
CA LEU A 121 4.34 9.24 -12.12
C LEU A 121 3.59 10.52 -11.72
N ALA A 122 2.25 10.50 -11.72
CA ALA A 122 1.43 11.60 -11.22
C ALA A 122 1.69 11.91 -9.74
N SER A 123 1.95 10.89 -8.92
CA SER A 123 2.37 11.06 -7.52
C SER A 123 3.71 11.78 -7.39
N GLU A 124 4.68 11.44 -8.24
CA GLU A 124 5.99 12.10 -8.23
C GLU A 124 5.91 13.54 -8.75
N LEU A 125 5.04 13.82 -9.72
CA LEU A 125 4.74 15.18 -10.17
C LEU A 125 4.04 16.01 -9.08
N ALA A 126 3.09 15.43 -8.37
CA ALA A 126 2.41 16.09 -7.25
C ALA A 126 3.42 16.62 -6.21
N LYS A 127 4.43 15.82 -5.88
CA LYS A 127 5.49 16.22 -4.94
C LYS A 127 6.33 17.40 -5.42
N GLN A 128 6.47 17.61 -6.73
CA GLN A 128 7.22 18.76 -7.29
C GLN A 128 6.48 20.08 -7.03
N VAL A 129 5.18 20.05 -6.84
CA VAL A 129 4.34 21.21 -6.53
C VAL A 129 3.80 21.19 -5.09
N ASN A 130 4.49 20.47 -4.19
CA ASN A 130 4.16 20.36 -2.76
C ASN A 130 2.77 19.79 -2.46
N LEU A 131 2.25 18.92 -3.32
CA LEU A 131 1.04 18.14 -3.09
C LEU A 131 1.40 16.75 -2.57
N LEU A 132 0.50 16.14 -1.81
CA LEU A 132 0.74 14.83 -1.18
C LEU A 132 0.70 13.68 -2.19
N GLY A 133 -0.16 13.76 -3.20
CA GLY A 133 -0.27 12.67 -4.17
C GLY A 133 -1.37 12.87 -5.23
N PRO A 134 -1.75 11.80 -5.96
CA PRO A 134 -2.65 11.90 -7.10
C PRO A 134 -4.01 12.49 -6.77
N GLU A 135 -4.56 12.24 -5.59
CA GLU A 135 -5.85 12.79 -5.17
C GLU A 135 -5.80 14.31 -5.08
N GLU A 136 -4.82 14.85 -4.36
CA GLU A 136 -4.63 16.30 -4.30
C GLU A 136 -4.22 16.88 -5.66
N PHE A 137 -3.46 16.12 -6.46
CA PHE A 137 -3.06 16.50 -7.79
C PHE A 137 -4.28 16.71 -8.72
N VAL A 138 -5.27 15.80 -8.66
CA VAL A 138 -6.54 15.95 -9.40
C VAL A 138 -7.37 17.13 -8.87
N ASN A 139 -7.45 17.30 -7.55
CA ASN A 139 -8.40 18.21 -6.92
C ASN A 139 -7.89 19.66 -6.79
N ASN A 140 -6.68 19.95 -7.25
CA ASN A 140 -6.04 21.28 -7.18
C ASN A 140 -5.79 21.90 -8.57
N GLN A 141 -5.47 23.19 -8.59
CA GLN A 141 -5.02 23.90 -9.79
C GLN A 141 -3.49 23.88 -9.98
N LEU A 142 -2.73 23.50 -8.96
CA LEU A 142 -1.26 23.48 -8.97
C LEU A 142 -0.62 22.54 -10.03
N PRO A 143 -1.24 21.41 -10.44
CA PRO A 143 -0.71 20.58 -11.52
C PRO A 143 -0.42 21.33 -12.83
N PHE A 144 -1.09 22.43 -13.08
CA PHE A 144 -0.88 23.26 -14.27
C PHE A 144 0.36 24.15 -14.18
N LEU A 145 1.08 24.14 -13.04
CA LEU A 145 2.36 24.81 -12.82
C LEU A 145 3.57 23.86 -13.00
N ILE A 146 3.35 22.63 -13.46
CA ILE A 146 4.44 21.69 -13.76
C ILE A 146 5.25 22.20 -14.94
N ASP A 147 6.51 22.49 -14.71
CA ASP A 147 7.48 22.85 -15.76
C ASP A 147 8.25 21.61 -16.28
N ASP A 148 9.03 21.81 -17.33
CA ASP A 148 9.84 20.75 -17.96
C ASP A 148 10.86 20.14 -16.98
N ALA A 149 11.38 20.92 -16.05
CA ALA A 149 12.34 20.45 -15.06
C ALA A 149 11.68 19.50 -14.04
N ALA A 150 10.50 19.87 -13.54
CA ALA A 150 9.71 19.02 -12.65
C ALA A 150 9.28 17.72 -13.36
N LEU A 151 8.86 17.83 -14.62
CA LEU A 151 8.51 16.68 -15.45
C LEU A 151 9.70 15.74 -15.61
N SER A 152 10.85 16.26 -16.03
CA SER A 152 12.10 15.51 -16.19
C SER A 152 12.52 14.80 -14.89
N ASN A 153 12.42 15.48 -13.74
CA ASN A 153 12.77 14.91 -12.45
C ASN A 153 11.85 13.72 -12.08
N ALA A 154 10.55 13.81 -12.35
CA ALA A 154 9.61 12.73 -12.07
C ALA A 154 9.90 11.50 -12.96
N TYR A 155 10.14 11.71 -14.26
CA TYR A 155 10.53 10.63 -15.19
C TYR A 155 11.88 10.00 -14.81
N LYS A 156 12.88 10.81 -14.41
CA LYS A 156 14.16 10.28 -13.95
C LYS A 156 13.99 9.33 -12.75
N LYS A 157 13.14 9.67 -11.79
CA LYS A 157 12.84 8.76 -10.67
C LYS A 157 12.15 7.49 -11.15
N PHE A 158 11.18 7.60 -12.05
CA PHE A 158 10.52 6.44 -12.64
C PHE A 158 11.54 5.49 -13.29
N HIS A 159 12.43 5.99 -14.13
CA HIS A 159 13.44 5.20 -14.81
C HIS A 159 14.42 4.52 -13.85
N LEU A 160 14.82 5.18 -12.76
CA LEU A 160 15.66 4.56 -11.72
C LEU A 160 15.02 3.28 -11.12
N LEU A 161 13.68 3.20 -11.11
CA LEU A 161 12.96 2.05 -10.55
C LEU A 161 12.74 0.92 -11.56
N PHE A 162 12.61 1.22 -12.85
CA PHE A 162 12.10 0.29 -13.85
C PHE A 162 13.03 -0.04 -15.01
N ASP A 163 14.10 0.75 -15.26
CA ASP A 163 14.97 0.56 -16.44
C ASP A 163 15.56 -0.85 -16.56
N ASN A 164 15.81 -1.52 -15.44
CA ASN A 164 16.31 -2.90 -15.44
C ASN A 164 15.21 -3.94 -15.71
N ALA A 165 13.95 -3.61 -15.49
CA ALA A 165 12.82 -4.51 -15.68
C ALA A 165 12.22 -4.42 -17.09
N LEU A 166 12.20 -3.23 -17.68
CA LEU A 166 11.59 -2.95 -18.99
C LEU A 166 12.15 -3.84 -20.12
N PRO A 167 13.48 -4.04 -20.28
CA PRO A 167 14.01 -4.94 -21.30
C PRO A 167 13.62 -6.40 -21.10
N GLN A 168 13.32 -6.83 -19.87
CA GLN A 168 12.93 -8.20 -19.57
C GLN A 168 11.54 -8.56 -20.13
N VAL A 169 10.74 -7.54 -20.47
CA VAL A 169 9.44 -7.67 -21.14
C VAL A 169 9.46 -7.10 -22.56
N GLY A 170 10.65 -6.96 -23.17
CA GLY A 170 10.76 -6.50 -24.56
C GLY A 170 10.61 -4.99 -24.79
N ILE A 171 10.61 -4.19 -23.73
CA ILE A 171 10.43 -2.74 -23.80
C ILE A 171 11.79 -2.03 -23.81
N ILE A 172 11.98 -1.07 -24.72
CA ILE A 172 13.19 -0.24 -24.76
C ILE A 172 13.10 0.84 -23.67
N ALA A 173 13.84 0.67 -22.57
CA ALA A 173 13.77 1.55 -21.40
C ALA A 173 13.96 3.04 -21.75
N LYS A 174 14.94 3.38 -22.57
CA LYS A 174 15.28 4.79 -22.91
C LYS A 174 14.13 5.59 -23.56
N SER A 175 13.24 4.91 -24.29
CA SER A 175 12.12 5.55 -25.01
C SER A 175 10.76 5.26 -24.36
N PHE A 176 10.76 4.57 -23.24
CA PHE A 176 9.52 4.18 -22.59
C PHE A 176 8.90 5.35 -21.80
N ASP A 177 7.62 5.56 -22.06
CA ASP A 177 6.76 6.47 -21.30
C ASP A 177 5.46 5.72 -20.97
N PRO A 178 5.12 5.51 -19.68
CA PRO A 178 3.94 4.76 -19.30
C PRO A 178 2.63 5.42 -19.74
N VAL A 179 2.63 6.72 -20.01
CA VAL A 179 1.45 7.47 -20.45
C VAL A 179 1.17 7.22 -21.93
N THR A 180 2.22 7.32 -22.78
CA THR A 180 2.05 7.38 -24.25
C THR A 180 2.40 6.08 -24.97
N THR A 181 3.06 5.13 -24.31
CA THR A 181 3.49 3.90 -24.97
C THR A 181 2.30 2.94 -25.15
N VAL A 182 1.99 2.64 -26.42
CA VAL A 182 1.07 1.57 -26.82
C VAL A 182 1.86 0.26 -26.88
N ASN A 183 1.99 -0.41 -25.77
CA ASN A 183 2.62 -1.71 -25.73
C ASN A 183 1.92 -2.61 -24.71
N GLN A 184 1.32 -3.70 -25.19
CA GLN A 184 0.69 -4.70 -24.31
C GLN A 184 1.70 -5.40 -23.40
N ASP A 185 3.01 -5.35 -23.71
CA ASP A 185 4.05 -5.96 -22.88
C ASP A 185 4.14 -5.30 -21.50
N ILE A 186 3.71 -4.03 -21.34
CA ILE A 186 3.60 -3.37 -20.04
C ILE A 186 2.66 -4.13 -19.09
N ASN A 187 1.64 -4.80 -19.63
CA ASN A 187 0.71 -5.59 -18.83
C ASN A 187 1.42 -6.74 -18.11
N GLN A 188 2.54 -7.25 -18.68
CA GLN A 188 3.35 -8.28 -18.03
C GLN A 188 3.98 -7.74 -16.74
N LEU A 189 4.46 -6.48 -16.73
CA LEU A 189 4.96 -5.83 -15.51
C LEU A 189 3.83 -5.62 -14.50
N LEU A 190 2.70 -5.09 -14.95
CA LEU A 190 1.56 -4.79 -14.09
C LEU A 190 0.94 -6.04 -13.45
N ASN A 191 1.00 -7.18 -14.13
CA ASN A 191 0.49 -8.46 -13.63
C ASN A 191 1.33 -9.06 -12.50
N VAL A 192 2.59 -8.65 -12.35
CA VAL A 192 3.50 -9.12 -11.30
C VAL A 192 3.94 -8.00 -10.36
N MET A 193 3.08 -7.00 -10.22
CA MET A 193 3.28 -5.84 -9.35
C MET A 193 2.01 -5.59 -8.56
N LEU A 194 2.17 -5.12 -7.32
CA LEU A 194 1.07 -4.68 -6.49
C LEU A 194 1.17 -3.18 -6.25
N PHE A 195 0.06 -2.52 -6.05
CA PHE A 195 0.05 -1.10 -5.73
C PHE A 195 -1.01 -0.76 -4.69
N ASN A 196 -0.76 0.30 -3.94
CA ASN A 196 -1.71 0.88 -3.01
C ASN A 196 -1.46 2.38 -2.85
N ARG A 197 -2.39 3.07 -2.24
CA ARG A 197 -2.14 4.43 -1.76
C ARG A 197 -1.19 4.39 -0.58
N GLY A 198 -0.20 5.25 -0.60
CA GLY A 198 0.58 5.60 0.58
C GLY A 198 -0.25 6.52 1.48
N TYR A 199 0.09 6.53 2.77
CA TYR A 199 -0.53 7.42 3.74
C TYR A 199 0.55 8.07 4.57
N ASP A 200 0.50 9.37 4.70
CA ASP A 200 1.38 10.10 5.59
C ASP A 200 1.10 9.69 7.04
N SER A 201 2.09 9.13 7.70
CA SER A 201 1.96 8.58 9.05
C SER A 201 1.69 9.65 10.11
N SER A 202 1.95 10.93 9.81
CA SER A 202 1.73 12.04 10.72
C SER A 202 0.35 12.65 10.60
N THR A 203 -0.23 12.65 9.39
CA THR A 203 -1.51 13.30 9.09
C THR A 203 -2.63 12.31 8.78
N GLY A 204 -2.30 11.04 8.46
CA GLY A 204 -3.27 10.05 7.98
C GLY A 204 -3.83 10.34 6.58
N LYS A 205 -3.30 11.36 5.89
CA LYS A 205 -3.72 11.71 4.54
C LYS A 205 -3.07 10.81 3.49
N VAL A 206 -3.74 10.63 2.38
CA VAL A 206 -3.19 9.95 1.21
C VAL A 206 -1.94 10.69 0.74
N SER A 207 -0.81 9.99 0.63
CA SER A 207 0.50 10.57 0.34
C SER A 207 1.13 10.09 -0.98
N GLY A 208 0.32 9.57 -1.87
CA GLY A 208 0.79 9.12 -3.18
C GLY A 208 0.60 7.64 -3.43
N THR A 209 1.16 7.16 -4.51
CA THR A 209 1.11 5.76 -4.93
C THR A 209 2.37 5.05 -4.50
N VAL A 210 2.20 3.91 -3.88
CA VAL A 210 3.29 2.99 -3.53
C VAL A 210 3.14 1.73 -4.36
N LEU A 211 4.21 1.35 -5.04
CA LEU A 211 4.30 0.12 -5.81
C LEU A 211 5.09 -0.92 -5.01
N PHE A 212 4.69 -2.18 -5.13
CA PHE A 212 5.30 -3.29 -4.41
C PHE A 212 5.64 -4.44 -5.35
N ASP A 213 6.70 -5.17 -5.01
CA ASP A 213 6.94 -6.49 -5.60
C ASP A 213 5.97 -7.53 -5.02
N MET A 214 6.02 -8.77 -5.51
CA MET A 214 5.16 -9.87 -5.07
C MET A 214 5.46 -10.40 -3.66
N ARG A 215 6.46 -9.85 -2.95
CA ARG A 215 6.75 -10.08 -1.52
C ARG A 215 6.19 -8.95 -0.64
N LEU A 216 5.49 -7.97 -1.24
CA LEU A 216 5.02 -6.75 -0.58
C LEU A 216 6.18 -5.87 -0.06
N ILE A 217 7.33 -5.93 -0.72
CA ILE A 217 8.44 -5.00 -0.49
C ILE A 217 8.22 -3.77 -1.37
N PRO A 218 8.24 -2.54 -0.79
CA PRO A 218 8.12 -1.33 -1.58
C PRO A 218 9.21 -1.22 -2.66
N ILE A 219 8.80 -0.89 -3.89
CA ILE A 219 9.72 -0.61 -4.98
C ILE A 219 10.30 0.77 -4.74
N SER A 220 11.63 0.87 -4.68
CA SER A 220 12.37 2.09 -4.37
C SER A 220 13.70 2.13 -5.11
N GLN A 221 14.44 3.24 -5.00
CA GLN A 221 15.78 3.34 -5.57
C GLN A 221 16.75 2.31 -4.98
N ASP A 222 16.62 1.98 -3.69
CA ASP A 222 17.44 0.98 -3.01
C ASP A 222 16.92 -0.46 -3.19
N SER A 223 15.70 -0.59 -3.71
CA SER A 223 15.04 -1.85 -4.07
C SER A 223 14.28 -1.67 -5.39
N PRO A 224 14.98 -1.49 -6.53
CA PRO A 224 14.35 -1.32 -7.83
C PRO A 224 13.61 -2.58 -8.25
N PHE A 225 12.59 -2.42 -9.09
CA PHE A 225 11.76 -3.52 -9.51
C PHE A 225 12.57 -4.56 -10.32
N ASN A 226 12.43 -5.82 -9.95
CA ASN A 226 13.02 -6.96 -10.65
C ASN A 226 11.92 -7.89 -11.16
N TYR A 227 11.68 -7.84 -12.46
CA TYR A 227 10.61 -8.59 -13.10
C TYR A 227 10.76 -10.11 -12.91
N SER A 228 11.95 -10.67 -13.18
CA SER A 228 12.17 -12.11 -13.06
C SER A 228 11.99 -12.63 -11.64
N GLN A 229 12.37 -11.83 -10.63
CA GLN A 229 12.10 -12.18 -9.23
C GLN A 229 10.62 -12.08 -8.90
N ALA A 230 9.93 -11.05 -9.42
CA ALA A 230 8.49 -10.86 -9.19
C ALA A 230 7.67 -12.01 -9.79
N VAL A 231 8.00 -12.46 -11.01
CA VAL A 231 7.37 -13.65 -11.65
C VAL A 231 7.54 -14.89 -10.78
N LYS A 232 8.79 -15.22 -10.39
CA LYS A 232 9.08 -16.37 -9.53
C LYS A 232 8.35 -16.30 -8.19
N GLN A 233 8.25 -15.13 -7.60
CA GLN A 233 7.54 -14.95 -6.34
C GLN A 233 6.03 -15.10 -6.53
N GLN A 234 5.46 -14.56 -7.61
CA GLN A 234 4.05 -14.74 -7.93
C GLN A 234 3.72 -16.23 -8.12
N GLU A 235 4.54 -16.96 -8.86
CA GLU A 235 4.39 -18.40 -9.02
C GLU A 235 4.40 -19.15 -7.68
N LYS A 236 5.32 -18.79 -6.79
CA LYS A 236 5.34 -19.32 -5.42
C LYS A 236 4.07 -18.97 -4.64
N ASN A 237 3.65 -17.72 -4.68
CA ASN A 237 2.45 -17.25 -3.97
C ASN A 237 1.19 -17.99 -4.44
N ILE A 238 1.10 -18.32 -5.72
CA ILE A 238 -0.05 -19.01 -6.31
C ILE A 238 0.02 -20.54 -6.08
N ASN A 239 1.19 -21.15 -6.27
CA ASN A 239 1.34 -22.61 -6.38
C ASN A 239 1.76 -23.29 -5.08
N ALA A 240 2.28 -22.56 -4.09
CA ALA A 240 2.63 -23.13 -2.78
C ALA A 240 1.45 -23.93 -2.20
N LYS A 241 1.77 -25.04 -1.52
CA LYS A 241 0.78 -25.87 -0.84
C LYS A 241 0.02 -25.10 0.22
N GLN A 242 0.72 -24.25 0.96
CA GLN A 242 0.14 -23.39 2.00
C GLN A 242 0.85 -22.01 2.03
N ARG A 243 0.16 -21.01 2.58
CA ARG A 243 0.69 -19.65 2.81
C ARG A 243 0.51 -19.29 4.26
N ILE A 244 1.44 -18.47 4.75
CA ILE A 244 1.33 -17.80 6.03
C ILE A 244 1.23 -16.31 5.74
N PHE A 245 0.06 -15.73 5.96
CA PHE A 245 -0.16 -14.29 5.84
C PHE A 245 0.12 -13.62 7.17
N ILE A 246 0.93 -12.55 7.15
CA ILE A 246 1.21 -11.74 8.33
C ILE A 246 0.51 -10.39 8.17
N LEU A 247 -0.48 -10.13 9.01
CA LEU A 247 -1.19 -8.87 9.16
C LEU A 247 -0.66 -8.20 10.42
N GLY A 248 -0.18 -6.98 10.30
CA GLY A 248 0.42 -6.32 11.45
C GLY A 248 0.87 -4.89 11.16
N ASP A 249 1.59 -4.35 12.11
CA ASP A 249 2.08 -2.99 12.13
C ASP A 249 3.60 -2.89 11.83
N SER A 250 4.21 -1.79 12.27
CA SER A 250 5.63 -1.49 12.04
C SER A 250 6.60 -2.50 12.65
N THR A 251 6.19 -3.25 13.66
CA THR A 251 7.07 -4.23 14.31
C THR A 251 7.27 -5.48 13.45
N ALA A 252 6.33 -5.75 12.54
CA ALA A 252 6.38 -6.88 11.60
C ALA A 252 6.66 -6.47 10.15
N SER A 253 6.61 -5.18 9.80
CA SER A 253 6.65 -4.68 8.41
C SER A 253 7.92 -5.06 7.64
N ASN A 254 7.75 -5.16 6.31
CA ASN A 254 8.87 -5.11 5.39
C ASN A 254 9.40 -3.67 5.30
N TYR A 255 10.69 -3.50 5.49
CA TYR A 255 11.35 -2.22 5.39
C TYR A 255 12.24 -2.14 4.15
N ASP A 256 12.28 -0.94 3.56
CA ASP A 256 13.23 -0.60 2.49
C ASP A 256 14.67 -0.68 3.02
N LYS A 257 15.59 -1.13 2.18
CA LYS A 257 17.03 -1.21 2.49
C LYS A 257 17.61 0.13 2.94
N LYS A 258 17.05 1.24 2.47
CA LYS A 258 17.44 2.59 2.86
C LYS A 258 17.44 2.81 4.38
N VAL A 259 16.49 2.20 5.09
CA VAL A 259 16.34 2.36 6.55
C VAL A 259 17.01 1.25 7.35
N TYR A 260 17.80 0.36 6.69
CA TYR A 260 18.58 -0.66 7.38
C TYR A 260 19.51 -0.01 8.44
N PRO A 261 19.66 -0.54 9.66
CA PRO A 261 19.30 -1.91 10.08
C PRO A 261 17.86 -2.09 10.58
N ARG A 262 16.97 -1.08 10.49
CA ARG A 262 15.58 -1.23 10.90
C ARG A 262 14.92 -2.35 10.11
N MET A 263 14.28 -3.27 10.84
CA MET A 263 13.69 -4.49 10.28
C MET A 263 12.50 -4.94 11.12
N GLY A 264 11.43 -5.43 10.47
CA GLY A 264 10.32 -6.07 11.17
C GLY A 264 10.54 -7.58 11.28
N TRP A 265 10.01 -8.20 12.32
CA TRP A 265 10.13 -9.65 12.50
C TRP A 265 9.48 -10.45 11.35
N GLY A 266 8.40 -9.94 10.76
CA GLY A 266 7.74 -10.56 9.62
C GLY A 266 8.59 -10.58 8.35
N GLN A 267 9.53 -9.65 8.21
CA GLN A 267 10.44 -9.56 7.07
C GLN A 267 11.45 -10.71 7.01
N VAL A 268 11.73 -11.33 8.14
CA VAL A 268 12.71 -12.41 8.28
C VAL A 268 12.11 -13.74 8.76
N PHE A 269 10.80 -13.77 8.96
CA PHE A 269 10.11 -14.95 9.49
C PHE A 269 10.21 -16.18 8.56
N ASP A 270 10.29 -15.96 7.26
CA ASP A 270 10.48 -17.01 6.25
C ASP A 270 11.78 -17.82 6.46
N ARG A 271 12.79 -17.24 7.11
CA ARG A 271 14.06 -17.93 7.42
C ARG A 271 13.89 -19.14 8.35
N PHE A 272 12.81 -19.17 9.13
CA PHE A 272 12.49 -20.26 10.07
C PHE A 272 11.54 -21.30 9.51
N ILE A 273 11.01 -21.09 8.31
CA ILE A 273 10.08 -22.02 7.67
C ILE A 273 10.83 -23.25 7.15
N ASN A 274 10.19 -24.39 7.30
CA ASN A 274 10.70 -25.66 6.79
C ASN A 274 10.63 -25.69 5.25
N ASP A 275 11.78 -25.77 4.60
CA ASP A 275 11.87 -25.77 3.13
C ASP A 275 11.12 -26.95 2.48
N LYS A 276 10.91 -28.05 3.23
CA LYS A 276 10.18 -29.24 2.76
C LYS A 276 8.66 -29.10 2.86
N ALA A 277 8.17 -28.10 3.58
CA ALA A 277 6.74 -27.94 3.82
C ALA A 277 5.99 -27.29 2.65
N ASP A 278 6.69 -26.77 1.64
CA ASP A 278 6.13 -26.02 0.51
C ASP A 278 5.18 -24.89 0.99
N ILE A 279 5.71 -24.08 1.90
CA ILE A 279 5.02 -22.96 2.51
C ILE A 279 5.70 -21.65 2.06
N VAL A 280 4.88 -20.66 1.73
CA VAL A 280 5.36 -19.29 1.48
C VAL A 280 4.83 -18.32 2.52
N VAL A 281 5.69 -17.42 3.01
CA VAL A 281 5.31 -16.32 3.89
C VAL A 281 4.99 -15.08 3.04
N ILE A 282 3.81 -14.52 3.23
CA ILE A 282 3.35 -13.27 2.60
C ILE A 282 3.17 -12.24 3.71
N ASN A 283 4.19 -11.43 3.91
CA ASN A 283 4.17 -10.40 4.95
C ASN A 283 3.57 -9.11 4.42
N GLY A 284 2.30 -8.86 4.76
CA GLY A 284 1.57 -7.64 4.42
C GLY A 284 1.59 -6.56 5.50
N ALA A 285 2.26 -6.78 6.62
CA ALA A 285 2.31 -5.82 7.72
C ALA A 285 2.82 -4.43 7.27
N GLN A 286 2.19 -3.37 7.80
CA GLN A 286 2.47 -2.00 7.36
C GLN A 286 2.76 -1.06 8.53
N SER A 287 3.87 -0.33 8.40
CA SER A 287 4.30 0.64 9.41
C SER A 287 3.23 1.69 9.70
N GLY A 288 2.93 1.89 10.99
CA GLY A 288 1.98 2.90 11.46
C GLY A 288 0.51 2.52 11.35
N ARG A 289 0.16 1.27 11.00
CA ARG A 289 -1.24 0.86 10.83
C ARG A 289 -1.78 0.20 12.08
N SER A 290 -2.96 0.65 12.46
CA SER A 290 -3.82 -0.04 13.41
C SER A 290 -4.56 -1.19 12.72
N SER A 291 -5.21 -2.05 13.50
CA SER A 291 -6.06 -3.11 12.97
C SER A 291 -7.14 -2.59 12.00
N ARG A 292 -7.68 -1.40 12.26
CA ARG A 292 -8.68 -0.77 11.40
C ARG A 292 -8.07 -0.13 10.17
N SER A 293 -7.06 0.74 10.33
CA SER A 293 -6.48 1.48 9.20
C SER A 293 -5.83 0.53 8.20
N PHE A 294 -5.26 -0.59 8.64
CA PHE A 294 -4.74 -1.62 7.75
C PHE A 294 -5.80 -2.14 6.76
N LYS A 295 -7.05 -2.30 7.22
CA LYS A 295 -8.16 -2.73 6.37
C LYS A 295 -8.72 -1.58 5.53
N THR A 296 -9.00 -0.43 6.15
CA THR A 296 -9.68 0.69 5.48
C THR A 296 -8.81 1.40 4.45
N GLU A 297 -7.50 1.31 4.58
CA GLU A 297 -6.51 1.83 3.63
C GLU A 297 -6.14 0.82 2.52
N GLY A 298 -6.81 -0.34 2.45
CA GLY A 298 -6.63 -1.31 1.36
C GLY A 298 -5.47 -2.29 1.51
N TRP A 299 -4.64 -2.21 2.56
CA TRP A 299 -3.47 -3.09 2.73
C TRP A 299 -3.84 -4.57 2.77
N PHE A 300 -4.93 -4.91 3.44
CA PHE A 300 -5.45 -6.27 3.49
C PHE A 300 -5.84 -6.80 2.10
N HIS A 301 -6.36 -5.95 1.23
CA HIS A 301 -6.78 -6.33 -0.12
C HIS A 301 -5.63 -6.78 -1.02
N LEU A 302 -4.40 -6.31 -0.78
CA LEU A 302 -3.23 -6.73 -1.56
C LEU A 302 -2.91 -8.22 -1.41
N MET A 303 -3.23 -8.80 -0.27
CA MET A 303 -2.98 -10.22 0.02
C MET A 303 -4.16 -11.13 -0.36
N LYS A 304 -5.38 -10.59 -0.34
CA LYS A 304 -6.61 -11.37 -0.52
C LYS A 304 -6.62 -12.27 -1.77
N PRO A 305 -6.11 -11.85 -2.94
CA PRO A 305 -6.07 -12.71 -4.13
C PRO A 305 -5.27 -14.01 -3.99
N PHE A 306 -4.35 -14.07 -3.03
CA PHE A 306 -3.50 -15.25 -2.78
C PHE A 306 -4.06 -16.18 -1.71
N MET A 307 -5.06 -15.73 -0.93
CA MET A 307 -5.62 -16.48 0.19
C MET A 307 -6.42 -17.69 -0.29
N LYS A 308 -6.16 -18.85 0.30
CA LYS A 308 -6.82 -20.12 -0.03
C LYS A 308 -7.14 -20.92 1.24
N LYS A 309 -8.05 -21.87 1.09
CA LYS A 309 -8.35 -22.88 2.11
C LYS A 309 -7.08 -23.56 2.63
N GLY A 310 -6.98 -23.67 3.95
CA GLY A 310 -5.87 -24.32 4.64
C GLY A 310 -4.64 -23.43 4.86
N ASP A 311 -4.67 -22.18 4.41
CA ASP A 311 -3.62 -21.19 4.71
C ASP A 311 -3.71 -20.71 6.17
N TYR A 312 -2.65 -20.07 6.67
CA TYR A 312 -2.59 -19.45 7.98
C TYR A 312 -2.70 -17.93 7.88
N MET A 313 -3.36 -17.33 8.85
CA MET A 313 -3.47 -15.86 8.97
C MET A 313 -3.02 -15.42 10.35
N ILE A 314 -1.80 -14.88 10.47
CA ILE A 314 -1.28 -14.27 11.70
C ILE A 314 -1.78 -12.83 11.77
N ILE A 315 -2.42 -12.46 12.88
CA ILE A 315 -3.01 -11.14 13.13
C ILE A 315 -2.33 -10.54 14.35
N ALA A 316 -1.43 -9.56 14.13
CA ALA A 316 -0.53 -8.99 15.12
C ALA A 316 -0.63 -7.46 15.14
N PHE A 317 -1.66 -6.91 15.80
CA PHE A 317 -1.89 -5.48 15.95
C PHE A 317 -1.91 -5.08 17.43
N GLY A 318 -1.78 -3.77 17.70
CA GLY A 318 -1.88 -3.17 19.02
C GLY A 318 -1.17 -1.83 19.16
N HIS A 319 0.10 -1.73 18.75
CA HIS A 319 0.95 -0.54 18.94
C HIS A 319 0.37 0.77 18.39
N ASN A 320 -0.46 0.71 17.35
CA ASN A 320 -1.10 1.90 16.81
C ASN A 320 -2.53 2.03 17.32
N ASP A 321 -3.23 0.92 17.56
CA ASP A 321 -4.59 0.94 18.12
C ASP A 321 -4.61 1.60 19.50
N GLU A 322 -3.59 1.43 20.34
CA GLU A 322 -3.47 2.06 21.65
C GLU A 322 -3.47 3.60 21.63
N LYS A 323 -3.30 4.22 20.46
CA LYS A 323 -3.39 5.67 20.26
C LYS A 323 -4.83 6.15 20.05
N CYS A 324 -5.80 5.32 20.37
CA CYS A 324 -7.23 5.60 20.21
C CYS A 324 -7.72 6.79 21.04
N ASP A 325 -7.01 7.13 22.09
CA ASP A 325 -7.36 8.19 23.04
C ASP A 325 -7.20 9.62 22.47
N GLY A 326 -6.78 9.77 21.20
CA GLY A 326 -6.52 11.06 20.57
C GLY A 326 -5.25 11.74 21.07
N SER A 327 -4.36 11.03 21.76
CA SER A 327 -3.04 11.56 22.17
C SER A 327 -2.18 11.93 20.96
N ASN A 328 -2.49 11.38 19.78
CA ASN A 328 -1.90 11.80 18.53
C ASN A 328 -2.98 12.32 17.54
N PRO A 329 -3.42 13.58 17.66
CA PRO A 329 -4.48 14.17 16.84
C PRO A 329 -4.14 14.22 15.35
N LYS A 330 -2.86 14.12 14.98
CA LYS A 330 -2.41 14.10 13.59
C LYS A 330 -2.84 12.84 12.84
N ARG A 331 -3.10 11.73 13.55
CA ARG A 331 -3.53 10.45 12.96
C ARG A 331 -5.05 10.29 12.85
N GLY A 332 -5.82 11.30 13.16
CA GLY A 332 -7.27 11.27 13.07
C GLY A 332 -7.97 11.36 14.41
N LYS A 333 -9.31 11.36 14.36
CA LYS A 333 -10.16 11.40 15.55
C LYS A 333 -10.09 10.06 16.29
N VAL A 334 -10.40 10.13 17.59
CA VAL A 334 -10.63 8.94 18.43
C VAL A 334 -11.57 7.97 17.71
N ASP A 335 -11.24 6.69 17.76
CA ASP A 335 -12.00 5.58 17.15
C ASP A 335 -12.25 5.68 15.64
N VAL A 336 -11.50 6.50 14.92
CA VAL A 336 -11.59 6.55 13.44
C VAL A 336 -10.52 5.69 12.78
N ALA A 337 -9.23 5.99 13.03
CA ALA A 337 -8.11 5.22 12.50
C ALA A 337 -7.58 4.20 13.50
N ASN A 338 -7.59 4.54 14.78
CA ASN A 338 -7.11 3.72 15.89
C ASN A 338 -8.30 3.39 16.80
N LEU A 339 -8.43 2.15 17.21
CA LEU A 339 -9.59 1.67 17.95
C LEU A 339 -9.30 1.44 19.43
N CYS A 340 -10.17 1.94 20.28
CA CYS A 340 -10.18 1.60 21.69
C CYS A 340 -10.66 0.15 21.91
N THR A 341 -10.40 -0.40 23.07
CA THR A 341 -10.68 -1.81 23.36
C THR A 341 -12.17 -2.06 23.43
N TYR A 342 -13.00 -1.68 24.27
CA TYR A 342 -14.41 -2.07 24.41
C TYR A 342 -14.59 -3.59 24.46
N PRO A 343 -14.04 -4.29 25.48
CA PRO A 343 -14.25 -5.72 25.63
C PRO A 343 -15.72 -6.03 25.91
N ASN A 344 -16.10 -7.31 25.79
CA ASN A 344 -17.42 -7.75 26.21
C ASN A 344 -17.65 -7.45 27.71
N ASP A 345 -18.89 -7.19 28.09
CA ASP A 345 -19.26 -7.04 29.47
C ASP A 345 -19.32 -8.40 30.21
N ASP A 346 -19.66 -8.39 31.51
CA ASP A 346 -19.74 -9.57 32.36
C ASP A 346 -20.78 -10.61 31.87
N ASN A 347 -21.75 -10.16 31.05
CA ASN A 347 -22.77 -11.03 30.42
C ASN A 347 -22.34 -11.47 29.02
N ASN A 348 -21.07 -11.27 28.65
CA ASN A 348 -20.51 -11.57 27.34
C ASN A 348 -21.16 -10.77 26.17
N GLN A 349 -21.76 -9.61 26.49
CA GLN A 349 -22.32 -8.73 25.48
C GLN A 349 -21.25 -7.79 24.93
N LYS A 350 -21.17 -7.69 23.60
CA LYS A 350 -20.22 -6.80 22.90
C LYS A 350 -20.48 -5.35 23.25
N GLN A 351 -19.43 -4.65 23.63
CA GLN A 351 -19.44 -3.22 23.89
C GLN A 351 -18.91 -2.44 22.69
N TYR A 352 -19.46 -1.25 22.45
CA TYR A 352 -19.09 -0.37 21.33
C TYR A 352 -19.19 1.09 21.75
N PRO A 353 -18.51 2.01 21.02
CA PRO A 353 -18.85 3.43 21.09
C PRO A 353 -20.32 3.65 20.73
N SER A 354 -20.98 4.58 21.38
CA SER A 354 -22.39 4.92 21.12
C SER A 354 -22.62 5.12 19.61
N ASN A 355 -23.62 4.46 19.06
CA ASN A 355 -24.05 4.53 17.66
C ASN A 355 -23.11 3.94 16.60
N GLN A 356 -22.01 3.25 16.96
CA GLN A 356 -21.05 2.72 15.98
C GLN A 356 -20.71 1.25 16.27
N LYS A 357 -21.60 0.34 15.88
CA LYS A 357 -21.31 -1.10 15.85
C LYS A 357 -20.07 -1.32 14.98
N ASN A 358 -19.14 -2.16 15.40
CA ASN A 358 -17.87 -2.48 14.74
C ASN A 358 -16.73 -1.47 14.92
N MET A 359 -16.82 -0.55 15.86
CA MET A 359 -15.80 0.45 16.16
C MET A 359 -15.03 0.14 17.45
N SER A 360 -14.85 -1.13 17.80
CA SER A 360 -13.95 -1.56 18.87
C SER A 360 -12.75 -2.33 18.31
N PHE A 361 -11.66 -2.37 19.08
CA PHE A 361 -10.48 -3.15 18.71
C PHE A 361 -10.83 -4.64 18.54
N GLN A 362 -11.62 -5.22 19.46
CA GLN A 362 -12.12 -6.59 19.34
C GLN A 362 -12.90 -6.79 18.03
N ALA A 363 -13.86 -5.92 17.71
CA ALA A 363 -14.65 -6.04 16.49
C ALA A 363 -13.77 -5.93 15.22
N SER A 364 -12.71 -5.12 15.27
CA SER A 364 -11.74 -5.04 14.17
C SER A 364 -11.00 -6.35 13.96
N LEU A 365 -10.54 -7.00 15.02
CA LEU A 365 -9.90 -8.32 14.96
C LEU A 365 -10.87 -9.38 14.42
N GLU A 366 -12.12 -9.39 14.93
CA GLU A 366 -13.17 -10.31 14.48
C GLU A 366 -13.50 -10.17 12.98
N ASN A 367 -13.33 -8.99 12.38
CA ASN A 367 -13.47 -8.83 10.93
C ASN A 367 -12.44 -9.66 10.13
N TYR A 368 -11.22 -9.83 10.62
CA TYR A 368 -10.21 -10.70 9.99
C TYR A 368 -10.53 -12.16 10.24
N LEU A 369 -10.97 -12.50 11.46
CA LEU A 369 -11.39 -13.85 11.79
C LEU A 369 -12.56 -14.32 10.93
N ALA A 370 -13.51 -13.42 10.62
CA ALA A 370 -14.63 -13.72 9.72
C ALA A 370 -14.15 -14.07 8.31
N VAL A 371 -13.17 -13.33 7.77
CA VAL A 371 -12.58 -13.64 6.46
C VAL A 371 -11.82 -14.96 6.50
N ALA A 372 -11.03 -15.20 7.56
CA ALA A 372 -10.33 -16.48 7.69
C ALA A 372 -11.31 -17.66 7.73
N LYS A 373 -12.42 -17.52 8.44
CA LYS A 373 -13.48 -18.53 8.49
C LYS A 373 -14.18 -18.73 7.15
N GLU A 374 -14.49 -17.64 6.44
CA GLU A 374 -15.11 -17.68 5.10
C GLU A 374 -14.25 -18.46 4.10
N LEU A 375 -12.92 -18.28 4.19
CA LEU A 375 -11.94 -18.90 3.29
C LEU A 375 -11.41 -20.26 3.81
N ASP A 376 -11.91 -20.74 4.94
CA ASP A 376 -11.45 -21.98 5.60
C ASP A 376 -9.92 -21.97 5.86
N MET A 377 -9.42 -20.83 6.35
CA MET A 377 -8.05 -20.59 6.80
C MET A 377 -7.93 -20.81 8.31
N THR A 378 -6.72 -21.01 8.80
CA THR A 378 -6.41 -21.08 10.24
C THR A 378 -5.95 -19.71 10.75
N PRO A 379 -6.78 -18.95 11.48
CA PRO A 379 -6.36 -17.69 12.08
C PRO A 379 -5.52 -17.92 13.34
N ILE A 380 -4.50 -17.09 13.53
CA ILE A 380 -3.65 -17.03 14.71
C ILE A 380 -3.68 -15.60 15.23
N LEU A 381 -4.32 -15.36 16.35
CA LEU A 381 -4.22 -14.09 17.05
C LEU A 381 -2.91 -14.03 17.83
N MET A 382 -2.25 -12.89 17.79
CA MET A 382 -0.97 -12.68 18.45
C MET A 382 -1.01 -11.38 19.25
N THR A 383 -0.64 -11.43 20.53
CA THR A 383 -0.50 -10.21 21.32
C THR A 383 0.65 -9.37 20.79
N PRO A 384 0.60 -8.01 20.91
CA PRO A 384 1.66 -7.16 20.38
C PRO A 384 2.99 -7.44 21.09
N VAL A 385 4.07 -7.41 20.32
CA VAL A 385 5.42 -7.55 20.88
C VAL A 385 5.71 -6.41 21.87
N THR A 386 6.41 -6.68 22.97
CA THR A 386 6.70 -5.65 23.97
C THR A 386 7.63 -4.56 23.42
N ARG A 387 7.48 -3.34 23.94
CA ARG A 387 8.57 -2.34 23.90
C ARG A 387 9.62 -2.69 24.92
N TYR A 388 10.86 -2.31 24.68
CA TYR A 388 11.89 -2.46 25.71
C TYR A 388 11.59 -1.60 26.94
N LYS A 389 11.12 -0.36 26.71
CA LYS A 389 10.71 0.57 27.78
C LYS A 389 9.36 1.20 27.45
N ASP A 390 8.55 1.44 28.47
CA ASP A 390 7.37 2.25 28.37
C ASP A 390 7.70 3.75 28.21
N HIS A 391 6.67 4.59 28.09
CA HIS A 391 6.82 6.05 27.98
C HIS A 391 7.42 6.71 29.23
N ASN A 392 7.48 6.00 30.37
CA ASN A 392 8.15 6.44 31.61
C ASN A 392 9.57 5.87 31.75
N ASN A 393 10.16 5.33 30.69
CA ASN A 393 11.44 4.64 30.68
C ASN A 393 11.50 3.39 31.59
N LYS A 394 10.37 2.79 31.93
CA LYS A 394 10.31 1.52 32.66
C LYS A 394 10.54 0.37 31.69
N ILE A 395 11.33 -0.61 32.15
CA ILE A 395 11.54 -1.87 31.42
C ILE A 395 10.24 -2.70 31.53
N ALA A 396 9.91 -3.45 30.48
CA ALA A 396 8.84 -4.46 30.55
C ALA A 396 9.14 -5.44 31.70
N TYR A 397 8.18 -5.64 32.60
CA TYR A 397 8.36 -6.50 33.77
C TYR A 397 7.03 -7.11 34.22
N GLN A 398 7.12 -7.93 35.26
CA GLN A 398 6.00 -8.61 35.88
C GLN A 398 5.35 -7.75 36.98
N ASP A 399 4.09 -8.03 37.29
CA ASP A 399 3.39 -7.47 38.45
C ASP A 399 3.96 -8.00 39.78
N GLN A 400 3.38 -7.59 40.91
CA GLN A 400 3.76 -8.03 42.24
C GLN A 400 3.72 -9.55 42.43
N ASN A 401 2.91 -10.25 41.64
CA ASN A 401 2.76 -11.69 41.64
C ASN A 401 3.60 -12.39 40.58
N LYS A 402 4.51 -11.69 39.93
CA LYS A 402 5.34 -12.16 38.80
C LYS A 402 4.53 -12.55 37.55
N ASN A 403 3.29 -12.08 37.41
CA ASN A 403 2.54 -12.27 36.20
C ASN A 403 2.95 -11.21 35.17
N PRO A 404 3.04 -11.58 33.87
CA PRO A 404 3.23 -10.60 32.81
C PRO A 404 2.11 -9.57 32.83
N VAL A 405 2.46 -8.29 32.79
CA VAL A 405 1.49 -7.20 32.77
C VAL A 405 1.56 -6.44 31.45
N SER A 406 0.40 -6.15 30.90
CA SER A 406 0.23 -5.48 29.63
C SER A 406 0.26 -3.94 29.74
N HIS A 407 0.92 -3.39 30.77
CA HIS A 407 0.93 -1.93 30.94
C HIS A 407 1.66 -1.17 29.83
N LEU A 408 2.47 -1.85 29.04
CA LEU A 408 3.12 -1.26 27.85
C LEU A 408 2.17 -1.08 26.67
N HIS A 409 1.02 -1.77 26.68
CA HIS A 409 -0.05 -1.70 25.69
C HIS A 409 -1.36 -1.31 26.35
N TYR A 410 -1.29 -0.43 27.31
CA TYR A 410 -2.41 0.02 28.10
C TYR A 410 -2.68 1.51 27.85
N THR A 411 -3.95 1.84 27.64
CA THR A 411 -4.43 3.21 27.50
C THR A 411 -5.29 3.57 28.70
N THR A 412 -5.05 4.69 29.34
CA THR A 412 -5.86 5.17 30.44
C THR A 412 -7.24 5.59 29.97
N ASN A 413 -8.28 5.21 30.71
CA ASN A 413 -9.64 5.65 30.43
C ASN A 413 -9.74 7.18 30.43
N LYS A 414 -10.46 7.72 29.45
CA LYS A 414 -10.82 9.14 29.39
C LYS A 414 -12.29 9.33 29.77
N PRO A 415 -12.66 10.44 30.43
CA PRO A 415 -14.07 10.76 30.66
C PRO A 415 -14.86 10.76 29.35
N GLY A 416 -16.00 10.08 29.35
CA GLY A 416 -16.88 9.94 28.18
C GLY A 416 -16.57 8.73 27.27
N PHE A 417 -15.54 7.94 27.56
CA PHE A 417 -15.23 6.72 26.86
C PHE A 417 -15.38 5.51 27.78
N ALA A 418 -16.28 4.59 27.43
CA ALA A 418 -16.45 3.32 28.12
C ALA A 418 -15.54 2.28 27.44
N TYR A 419 -14.25 2.25 27.79
CA TYR A 419 -13.31 1.26 27.25
C TYR A 419 -12.33 0.80 28.32
N TRP A 420 -11.80 -0.39 28.07
CA TRP A 420 -10.65 -0.93 28.79
C TRP A 420 -9.38 -0.65 28.00
N GLY A 421 -8.33 -0.24 28.70
CA GLY A 421 -7.09 0.13 28.05
C GLY A 421 -6.15 -1.02 27.70
N ASP A 422 -6.48 -2.27 27.99
CA ASP A 422 -5.57 -3.41 27.85
C ASP A 422 -5.79 -4.14 26.52
N TYR A 423 -4.89 -3.91 25.57
CA TYR A 423 -4.95 -4.48 24.23
C TYR A 423 -4.57 -5.95 24.20
N SER A 424 -3.56 -6.37 24.97
CA SER A 424 -3.15 -7.78 25.03
C SER A 424 -4.23 -8.64 25.63
N ASN A 425 -4.85 -8.21 26.74
CA ASN A 425 -5.98 -8.93 27.32
C ASN A 425 -7.21 -8.95 26.40
N THR A 426 -7.43 -7.89 25.62
CA THR A 426 -8.51 -7.88 24.61
C THR A 426 -8.24 -8.92 23.52
N ILE A 427 -6.99 -9.08 23.04
CA ILE A 427 -6.63 -10.13 22.07
C ILE A 427 -6.84 -11.52 22.67
N LYS A 428 -6.36 -11.76 23.92
CA LYS A 428 -6.55 -13.03 24.64
C LYS A 428 -8.04 -13.38 24.80
N HIS A 429 -8.86 -12.39 25.18
CA HIS A 429 -10.30 -12.54 25.26
C HIS A 429 -10.92 -12.86 23.89
N THR A 430 -10.53 -12.11 22.84
CA THR A 430 -11.04 -12.34 21.48
C THR A 430 -10.70 -13.74 20.98
N ALA A 431 -9.48 -14.23 21.23
CA ALA A 431 -9.10 -15.60 20.91
C ALA A 431 -9.96 -16.63 21.61
N LYS A 432 -10.18 -16.45 22.92
CA LYS A 432 -10.99 -17.35 23.75
C LYS A 432 -12.44 -17.44 23.28
N VAL A 433 -13.10 -16.30 23.07
CA VAL A 433 -14.54 -16.29 22.69
C VAL A 433 -14.79 -16.74 21.26
N ASN A 434 -13.80 -16.59 20.36
CA ASN A 434 -13.88 -17.07 19.00
C ASN A 434 -13.25 -18.45 18.80
N GLN A 435 -12.69 -19.07 19.85
CA GLN A 435 -12.05 -20.39 19.82
C GLN A 435 -10.97 -20.49 18.76
N VAL A 436 -10.11 -19.48 18.67
CA VAL A 436 -9.00 -19.42 17.72
C VAL A 436 -7.65 -19.48 18.43
N THR A 437 -6.64 -19.94 17.71
CA THR A 437 -5.27 -20.06 18.19
C THR A 437 -4.73 -18.71 18.67
N LEU A 438 -4.07 -18.71 19.83
CA LEU A 438 -3.43 -17.56 20.44
C LEU A 438 -1.94 -17.79 20.63
N ILE A 439 -1.11 -16.85 20.24
CA ILE A 439 0.30 -16.74 20.65
C ILE A 439 0.45 -15.49 21.54
N ASP A 440 0.81 -15.69 22.80
CA ASP A 440 1.07 -14.62 23.75
C ASP A 440 2.49 -14.06 23.56
N LEU A 441 2.69 -13.36 22.42
CA LEU A 441 3.98 -12.78 22.07
C LEU A 441 4.42 -11.69 23.07
N GLU A 442 3.48 -10.97 23.69
CA GLU A 442 3.82 -9.97 24.69
C GLU A 442 4.57 -10.61 25.87
N SER A 443 4.03 -11.68 26.46
CA SER A 443 4.68 -12.38 27.57
C SER A 443 6.06 -12.93 27.16
N LEU A 444 6.14 -13.61 26.02
CA LEU A 444 7.39 -14.16 25.50
C LEU A 444 8.45 -13.08 25.23
N SER A 445 8.05 -11.94 24.69
CA SER A 445 8.98 -10.85 24.40
C SER A 445 9.33 -10.01 25.63
N ILE A 446 8.50 -9.98 26.68
CA ILE A 446 8.85 -9.42 27.99
C ILE A 446 9.97 -10.26 28.62
N ASP A 447 9.84 -11.59 28.60
CA ASP A 447 10.91 -12.48 29.10
C ASP A 447 12.22 -12.26 28.36
N PHE A 448 12.15 -12.16 27.03
CA PHE A 448 13.32 -11.83 26.20
C PHE A 448 13.91 -10.46 26.55
N ALA A 449 13.10 -9.41 26.71
CA ALA A 449 13.56 -8.08 27.09
C ALA A 449 14.26 -8.09 28.45
N ASN A 450 13.74 -8.85 29.41
CA ASN A 450 14.33 -8.99 30.75
C ASN A 450 15.67 -9.76 30.74
N GLN A 451 15.82 -10.75 29.86
CA GLN A 451 17.08 -11.47 29.68
C GLN A 451 18.16 -10.59 29.05
N HIS A 452 17.77 -9.64 28.19
CA HIS A 452 18.65 -8.76 27.42
C HIS A 452 18.72 -7.32 27.94
N LYS A 453 18.46 -7.08 29.23
CA LYS A 453 18.49 -5.73 29.83
C LYS A 453 19.84 -5.01 29.70
N ASP A 454 20.95 -5.74 29.64
CA ASP A 454 22.28 -5.18 29.56
C ASP A 454 22.76 -4.93 28.12
N ASP A 455 22.22 -5.65 27.14
CA ASP A 455 22.59 -5.56 25.71
C ASP A 455 21.41 -5.25 24.76
N TRP A 456 20.27 -4.76 25.29
CA TRP A 456 19.04 -4.49 24.57
C TRP A 456 19.23 -3.60 23.32
N GLN A 457 20.19 -2.68 23.36
CA GLN A 457 20.53 -1.79 22.24
C GLN A 457 21.01 -2.55 21.00
N SER A 458 21.39 -3.82 21.13
CA SER A 458 21.70 -4.69 20.00
C SER A 458 20.47 -5.22 19.28
N TYR A 459 19.31 -5.18 19.92
CA TYR A 459 18.05 -5.76 19.41
C TYR A 459 17.06 -4.69 18.99
N TRP A 460 16.81 -3.69 19.86
CA TRP A 460 15.97 -2.56 19.51
C TRP A 460 16.73 -1.53 18.68
N LEU A 461 16.00 -0.64 18.01
CA LEU A 461 16.60 0.26 17.04
C LEU A 461 17.41 1.37 17.71
N VAL A 462 18.72 1.19 17.72
CA VAL A 462 19.71 2.13 18.25
C VAL A 462 20.90 2.18 17.30
N VAL A 463 20.99 3.18 16.46
CA VAL A 463 22.01 3.30 15.42
C VAL A 463 22.95 4.47 15.73
N ASP A 464 24.24 4.32 15.48
CA ASP A 464 25.16 5.44 15.50
C ASP A 464 24.91 6.35 14.28
N PRO A 465 24.48 7.60 14.47
CA PRO A 465 24.21 8.50 13.35
C PRO A 465 25.47 8.89 12.56
N ASN A 466 26.67 8.61 13.11
CA ASN A 466 27.96 8.87 12.46
C ASN A 466 28.51 7.66 11.71
N ASP A 467 27.90 6.48 11.84
CA ASP A 467 28.31 5.29 11.11
C ASP A 467 28.02 5.46 9.62
N PRO A 468 29.06 5.47 8.74
CA PRO A 468 28.87 5.64 7.29
C PRO A 468 28.07 4.49 6.65
N LYS A 469 27.98 3.34 7.33
CA LYS A 469 27.16 2.20 6.90
C LYS A 469 25.66 2.50 6.92
N TYR A 470 25.23 3.48 7.73
CA TYR A 470 23.83 3.81 7.96
C TYR A 470 23.53 5.29 7.69
N PRO A 471 23.75 5.79 6.47
CA PRO A 471 23.67 7.23 6.15
C PRO A 471 22.29 7.84 6.37
N TYR A 472 21.24 7.03 6.33
CA TYR A 472 19.86 7.46 6.63
C TYR A 472 19.74 8.07 8.04
N TYR A 473 20.44 7.47 9.04
CA TYR A 473 20.30 7.85 10.44
C TYR A 473 21.02 9.16 10.81
N LYS A 474 21.90 9.66 9.96
CA LYS A 474 22.57 10.97 10.15
C LYS A 474 21.60 12.13 10.36
N LYS A 475 20.38 12.03 9.79
CA LYS A 475 19.35 13.09 9.85
C LYS A 475 18.14 12.68 10.71
N GLN A 476 18.20 11.54 11.40
CA GLN A 476 17.08 11.08 12.21
C GLN A 476 17.18 11.59 13.64
N SER A 477 16.03 11.94 14.22
CA SER A 477 15.91 12.35 15.61
C SER A 477 15.52 11.21 16.56
N SER A 478 15.25 10.01 16.06
CA SER A 478 14.88 8.82 16.83
C SER A 478 15.48 7.56 16.20
N GLY A 479 15.68 6.52 17.01
CA GLY A 479 16.34 5.29 16.58
C GLY A 479 17.86 5.43 16.51
N VAL A 480 18.41 6.43 17.20
CA VAL A 480 19.85 6.73 17.28
C VAL A 480 20.35 6.66 18.74
N ILE A 481 21.67 6.56 18.95
CA ILE A 481 22.27 6.45 20.29
C ILE A 481 21.75 7.52 21.26
N GLY A 482 21.62 8.77 20.80
CA GLY A 482 21.13 9.88 21.63
C GLY A 482 19.62 9.84 21.92
N ASN A 483 18.84 9.12 21.13
CA ASN A 483 17.40 8.95 21.30
C ASN A 483 16.95 7.57 20.74
N PRO A 484 17.15 6.49 21.51
CA PRO A 484 16.81 5.13 21.11
C PRO A 484 15.31 4.95 20.81
N ASP A 485 15.03 4.10 19.84
CA ASP A 485 13.66 3.66 19.56
C ASP A 485 13.44 2.29 20.22
N ALA A 486 12.78 2.31 21.37
CA ALA A 486 12.51 1.11 22.16
C ALA A 486 11.31 0.27 21.64
N THR A 487 10.75 0.62 20.49
CA THR A 487 9.60 -0.07 19.87
C THR A 487 10.03 -0.92 18.68
N HIS A 488 10.88 -0.38 17.82
CA HIS A 488 11.29 -1.02 16.58
C HIS A 488 12.61 -1.77 16.74
N PHE A 489 12.87 -2.72 15.85
CA PHE A 489 14.02 -3.61 15.90
C PHE A 489 15.08 -3.24 14.88
N GLN A 490 16.33 -3.58 15.21
CA GLN A 490 17.38 -3.86 14.24
C GLN A 490 17.24 -5.30 13.72
N GLU A 491 18.01 -5.69 12.71
CA GLU A 491 18.01 -7.05 12.15
C GLU A 491 18.13 -8.13 13.22
N LYS A 492 19.08 -7.98 14.17
CA LYS A 492 19.29 -8.94 15.27
C LYS A 492 18.04 -9.11 16.12
N GLY A 493 17.34 -8.02 16.43
CA GLY A 493 16.10 -8.05 17.19
C GLY A 493 14.94 -8.64 16.40
N ALA A 494 14.80 -8.28 15.12
CA ALA A 494 13.79 -8.86 14.24
C ALA A 494 13.94 -10.38 14.11
N LEU A 495 15.18 -10.87 13.98
CA LEU A 495 15.48 -12.31 13.96
C LEU A 495 15.12 -12.99 15.29
N ALA A 496 15.50 -12.41 16.42
CA ALA A 496 15.20 -12.98 17.74
C ALA A 496 13.68 -13.06 17.99
N ILE A 497 12.92 -12.05 17.64
CA ILE A 497 11.46 -12.07 17.77
C ILE A 497 10.82 -13.07 16.77
N ALA A 498 11.29 -13.14 15.54
CA ALA A 498 10.83 -14.14 14.57
C ALA A 498 11.12 -15.58 15.04
N GLU A 499 12.26 -15.82 15.67
CA GLU A 499 12.63 -17.10 16.30
C GLU A 499 11.68 -17.47 17.44
N ILE A 500 11.40 -16.53 18.34
CA ILE A 500 10.43 -16.72 19.44
C ILE A 500 9.06 -17.11 18.89
N ILE A 501 8.59 -16.43 17.84
CA ILE A 501 7.31 -16.75 17.18
C ILE A 501 7.37 -18.14 16.55
N ALA A 502 8.45 -18.49 15.87
CA ALA A 502 8.64 -19.79 15.25
C ALA A 502 8.59 -20.93 16.28
N ILE A 503 9.27 -20.76 17.42
CA ILE A 503 9.23 -21.71 18.55
C ILE A 503 7.80 -21.81 19.09
N ALA A 504 7.11 -20.70 19.29
CA ALA A 504 5.74 -20.70 19.79
C ALA A 504 4.77 -21.42 18.85
N ILE A 505 4.92 -21.22 17.53
CA ILE A 505 4.15 -21.92 16.49
C ILE A 505 4.45 -23.43 16.51
N SER A 506 5.71 -23.83 16.58
CA SER A 506 6.11 -25.26 16.57
C SER A 506 5.61 -26.03 17.79
N ASN A 507 5.46 -25.35 18.92
CA ASN A 507 5.00 -25.95 20.18
C ASN A 507 3.47 -25.86 20.36
N HIS A 508 2.75 -25.19 19.45
CA HIS A 508 1.31 -25.01 19.62
C HIS A 508 0.54 -26.24 19.14
N PRO A 509 -0.35 -26.85 19.98
CA PRO A 509 -1.02 -28.10 19.64
C PRO A 509 -1.95 -28.02 18.42
N ASP A 510 -2.52 -26.83 18.17
CA ASP A 510 -3.48 -26.60 17.07
C ASP A 510 -2.81 -26.22 15.75
N ILE A 511 -1.48 -26.11 15.71
CA ILE A 511 -0.72 -25.76 14.52
C ILE A 511 0.07 -27.00 14.09
N LYS A 512 0.15 -27.23 12.77
CA LYS A 512 0.97 -28.35 12.25
C LYS A 512 2.42 -28.18 12.64
N GLN A 513 3.02 -29.22 13.18
CA GLN A 513 4.40 -29.18 13.70
C GLN A 513 5.50 -29.10 12.65
N ASP A 514 5.19 -29.39 11.39
CA ASP A 514 6.15 -29.40 10.27
C ASP A 514 6.35 -28.06 9.57
N ILE A 515 5.66 -27.00 10.03
CA ILE A 515 5.73 -25.65 9.44
C ILE A 515 7.10 -25.02 9.65
N VAL A 516 7.67 -25.17 10.84
CA VAL A 516 8.93 -24.57 11.27
C VAL A 516 10.06 -25.60 11.23
N ASP A 517 11.24 -25.21 10.78
CA ASP A 517 12.46 -26.01 10.90
C ASP A 517 13.24 -25.61 12.15
N LEU A 518 13.12 -26.40 13.21
CA LEU A 518 13.80 -26.17 14.48
C LEU A 518 15.34 -26.20 14.37
N ASN A 519 15.92 -26.80 13.32
CA ASN A 519 17.36 -26.77 13.11
C ASN A 519 17.83 -25.37 12.65
N LYS A 520 16.98 -24.60 11.99
CA LYS A 520 17.25 -23.20 11.61
C LYS A 520 17.23 -22.23 12.81
N ILE A 521 16.59 -22.63 13.92
CA ILE A 521 16.51 -21.84 15.16
C ILE A 521 17.83 -21.86 15.93
N ARG A 522 18.64 -22.89 15.79
CA ARG A 522 19.86 -23.10 16.57
C ARG A 522 21.13 -22.58 15.91
N GLN A 523 21.03 -21.94 14.77
CA GLN A 523 22.15 -21.34 14.05
C GLN A 523 22.23 -19.83 14.33
#